data_dfe6da4b4c31fb7e5a42d600797e9bbb
#
_entry.id   dfe6da4b4c31fb7e5a42d600797e9bbb
#
_cell.length_a   1.000
_cell.length_b   1.000
_cell.length_c   1.000
_cell.angle_alpha   90.00
_cell.angle_beta   90.00
_cell.angle_gamma   90.00
#
_symmetry.space_group_name_H-M   'P 1'
#
loop_
_entity.id
_entity.type
_entity.pdbx_description
1 polymer ?
#
loop_
_entity_poly.entity_id
_entity_poly.type
_entity_poly.pdbx_seq_one_letter_code
_entity_poly.pdbx_strand_id
1 'polypeptide(L)'
;MMDTKCSQAYECKIFIGSKNEYLKQYFDRSILLEYIQGFQDNYHKLIPVRVTGTEFVCGSKYQESGWEIAVINYPKLDLCIEEIEYFCEQLTEHLTDRLRQKR
;
A
#
# COMPACT_ATOMS: atom_id res chain seq x y z
N MET A 1 -5.75 24.33 -15.04
CA MET A 1 -5.78 23.73 -14.83
C MET A 1 -5.31 23.29 -14.72
N MET A 2 -5.33 23.15 -14.64
CA MET A 2 -5.06 22.37 -14.41
C MET A 2 -4.86 21.67 -14.49
N ASP A 3 -4.68 21.42 -14.64
CA ASP A 3 -4.57 20.53 -14.55
C ASP A 3 -4.48 19.81 -13.95
N THR A 4 -4.78 19.52 -13.83
CA THR A 4 -4.76 18.83 -13.24
C THR A 4 -4.32 18.00 -12.92
N LYS A 5 -4.45 18.44 -12.56
CA LYS A 5 -4.45 17.28 -12.59
C LYS A 5 -3.40 16.34 -12.15
N CYS A 6 -2.64 15.72 -12.92
CA CYS A 6 -1.62 14.75 -12.53
C CYS A 6 -0.59 15.29 -11.56
N SER A 7 -0.34 16.56 -11.65
CA SER A 7 0.61 17.22 -10.75
C SER A 7 0.00 17.63 -9.42
N GLN A 8 -1.27 17.34 -9.23
CA GLN A 8 -1.93 17.65 -7.98
C GLN A 8 -1.43 16.70 -6.88
N ALA A 9 -1.44 17.16 -5.65
CA ALA A 9 -1.14 16.31 -4.52
C ALA A 9 -2.25 15.28 -4.40
N TYR A 10 -1.94 14.05 -4.73
CA TYR A 10 -2.89 12.94 -4.67
C TYR A 10 -2.24 11.77 -3.94
N GLU A 11 -2.99 11.18 -3.04
CA GLU A 11 -2.47 10.09 -2.23
C GLU A 11 -3.47 8.95 -2.22
N CYS A 12 -2.99 7.76 -2.56
CA CYS A 12 -3.80 6.55 -2.51
C CYS A 12 -3.27 5.69 -1.38
N LYS A 13 -4.16 5.20 -0.51
CA LYS A 13 -3.74 4.46 0.68
C LYS A 13 -4.24 3.03 0.65
N ILE A 14 -3.40 2.13 1.13
CA ILE A 14 -3.72 0.71 1.29
C ILE A 14 -3.56 0.39 2.76
N PHE A 15 -4.56 -0.29 3.33
CA PHE A 15 -4.51 -0.69 4.74
C PHE A 15 -4.36 -2.20 4.83
N ILE A 16 -3.38 -2.67 5.60
CA ILE A 16 -3.08 -4.09 5.74
C ILE A 16 -2.96 -4.45 7.21
N GLY A 17 -3.72 -5.45 7.64
CA GLY A 17 -3.54 -6.01 8.99
C GLY A 17 -2.27 -6.84 9.05
N SER A 18 -1.75 -7.03 10.25
CA SER A 18 -0.48 -7.72 10.45
C SER A 18 -0.60 -9.23 10.45
N LYS A 19 -1.81 -9.78 10.35
CA LYS A 19 -2.05 -11.21 10.49
C LYS A 19 -2.26 -11.87 9.14
N ASN A 20 -1.55 -12.98 8.92
CA ASN A 20 -1.79 -13.83 7.77
C ASN A 20 -3.05 -14.63 8.05
N GLU A 21 -4.12 -14.37 7.31
CA GLU A 21 -5.42 -14.97 7.58
C GLU A 21 -5.45 -16.49 7.40
N TYR A 22 -4.67 -17.00 6.46
CA TYR A 22 -4.67 -18.42 6.16
C TYR A 22 -3.84 -19.22 7.15
N LEU A 23 -2.68 -18.70 7.54
CA LEU A 23 -1.78 -19.40 8.43
C LEU A 23 -1.95 -19.00 9.89
N LYS A 24 -2.78 -17.99 10.14
CA LYS A 24 -3.02 -17.47 11.49
C LYS A 24 -1.75 -16.99 12.16
N GLN A 25 -0.83 -16.46 11.36
CA GLN A 25 0.45 -15.97 11.84
C GLN A 25 0.59 -14.49 11.53
N TYR A 26 1.32 -13.80 12.37
CA TYR A 26 1.63 -12.40 12.13
C TYR A 26 2.89 -12.29 11.30
N PHE A 27 2.97 -11.25 10.50
CA PHE A 27 4.19 -10.93 9.76
C PHE A 27 4.68 -9.56 10.22
N ASP A 28 5.99 -9.35 10.14
CA ASP A 28 6.56 -8.11 10.61
C ASP A 28 6.79 -7.13 9.46
N ARG A 29 7.27 -5.94 9.84
CA ARG A 29 7.46 -4.87 8.89
C ARG A 29 8.50 -5.21 7.83
N SER A 30 9.54 -5.96 8.20
CA SER A 30 10.61 -6.28 7.26
C SER A 30 10.11 -7.17 6.13
N ILE A 31 9.20 -8.09 6.43
CA ILE A 31 8.60 -8.94 5.40
C ILE A 31 7.74 -8.09 4.46
N LEU A 32 6.96 -7.19 5.03
CA LEU A 32 6.13 -6.30 4.22
C LEU A 32 6.99 -5.45 3.29
N LEU A 33 8.06 -4.86 3.83
CA LEU A 33 8.94 -4.03 3.02
C LEU A 33 9.61 -4.83 1.91
N GLU A 34 9.99 -6.06 2.19
CA GLU A 34 10.61 -6.93 1.20
C GLU A 34 9.68 -7.17 0.02
N TYR A 35 8.41 -7.47 0.29
CA TYR A 35 7.45 -7.71 -0.79
C TYR A 35 7.15 -6.43 -1.56
N ILE A 36 7.08 -5.29 -0.88
CA ILE A 36 6.86 -4.02 -1.56
C ILE A 36 8.03 -3.70 -2.49
N GLN A 37 9.26 -3.87 -1.99
CA GLN A 37 10.45 -3.58 -2.78
C GLN A 37 10.54 -4.50 -3.99
N GLY A 38 10.22 -5.78 -3.81
CA GLY A 38 10.20 -6.71 -4.92
C GLY A 38 9.21 -6.32 -6.00
N PHE A 39 8.03 -5.84 -5.59
CA PHE A 39 7.04 -5.38 -6.54
C PHE A 39 7.54 -4.13 -7.29
N GLN A 40 8.12 -3.17 -6.54
CA GLN A 40 8.62 -1.94 -7.14
C GLN A 40 9.73 -2.21 -8.15
N ASP A 41 10.62 -3.15 -7.84
CA ASP A 41 11.74 -3.47 -8.71
C ASP A 41 11.30 -4.03 -10.05
N ASN A 42 10.13 -4.65 -10.09
CA ASN A 42 9.61 -5.25 -11.32
C ASN A 42 8.56 -4.39 -12.01
N TYR A 43 8.27 -3.23 -11.46
CA TYR A 43 7.30 -2.34 -12.06
C TYR A 43 8.01 -1.44 -13.08
N HIS A 44 7.27 -1.01 -14.10
CA HIS A 44 7.88 -0.23 -15.20
C HIS A 44 8.27 1.19 -14.82
N LYS A 45 7.79 1.68 -13.68
CA LYS A 45 8.16 2.99 -13.15
C LYS A 45 8.51 2.84 -11.68
N LEU A 46 9.45 3.64 -11.22
CA LEU A 46 9.83 3.62 -9.82
C LEU A 46 8.94 4.60 -9.07
N ILE A 47 7.91 4.07 -8.42
CA ILE A 47 6.94 4.87 -7.68
C ILE A 47 7.16 4.64 -6.19
N PRO A 48 7.52 5.69 -5.44
CA PRO A 48 7.81 5.52 -4.02
C PRO A 48 6.52 5.37 -3.22
N VAL A 49 6.63 4.64 -2.11
CA VAL A 49 5.52 4.48 -1.17
C VAL A 49 6.02 4.79 0.23
N ARG A 50 5.10 5.18 1.10
CA ARG A 50 5.39 5.40 2.51
C ARG A 50 4.65 4.34 3.31
N VAL A 51 5.36 3.70 4.25
CA VAL A 51 4.78 2.65 5.09
C VAL A 51 4.76 3.15 6.53
N THR A 52 3.57 3.13 7.12
CA THR A 52 3.37 3.63 8.48
C THR A 52 2.64 2.58 9.30
N GLY A 53 3.14 2.31 10.52
CA GLY A 53 2.45 1.42 11.44
C GLY A 53 1.17 2.06 11.95
N THR A 54 0.14 1.25 12.13
CA THR A 54 -1.15 1.76 12.57
C THR A 54 -1.89 0.72 13.39
N GLU A 55 -2.92 1.18 14.09
CA GLU A 55 -3.81 0.31 14.86
C GLU A 55 -5.22 0.46 14.34
N PHE A 56 -5.88 -0.67 14.12
CA PHE A 56 -7.28 -0.69 13.74
C PHE A 56 -8.10 -1.04 14.97
N VAL A 57 -9.05 -0.19 15.31
CA VAL A 57 -9.84 -0.35 16.52
C VAL A 57 -11.31 -0.26 16.16
N CYS A 58 -12.10 -1.22 16.66
CA CYS A 58 -13.54 -1.16 16.49
C CYS A 58 -14.19 -1.60 17.81
N GLY A 59 -14.47 -0.61 18.65
CA GLY A 59 -15.03 -0.89 19.98
C GLY A 59 -14.00 -1.55 20.88
N SER A 60 -14.46 -2.10 21.99
CA SER A 60 -13.56 -2.69 22.98
C SER A 60 -13.18 -4.13 22.68
N LYS A 61 -13.78 -4.72 21.64
CA LYS A 61 -13.59 -6.14 21.36
C LYS A 61 -12.72 -6.41 20.16
N TYR A 62 -12.34 -5.35 19.42
CA TYR A 62 -11.51 -5.54 18.24
C TYR A 62 -10.37 -4.55 18.23
N GLN A 63 -9.19 -5.07 18.09
CA GLN A 63 -7.99 -4.26 17.92
C GLN A 63 -6.98 -5.09 17.14
N GLU A 64 -6.41 -4.49 16.12
CA GLU A 64 -5.42 -5.17 15.30
C GLU A 64 -4.36 -4.18 14.87
N SER A 65 -3.09 -4.56 14.99
CA SER A 65 -1.99 -3.80 14.45
C SER A 65 -1.87 -4.05 12.95
N GLY A 66 -1.38 -3.07 12.23
CA GLY A 66 -1.20 -3.23 10.80
C GLY A 66 -0.39 -2.09 10.23
N TRP A 67 -0.52 -1.89 8.93
CA TRP A 67 0.23 -0.85 8.23
C TRP A 67 -0.65 -0.12 7.25
N GLU A 68 -0.32 1.16 7.08
CA GLU A 68 -0.88 2.00 6.04
C GLU A 68 0.22 2.22 5.01
N ILE A 69 -0.08 1.90 3.77
CA ILE A 69 0.86 2.10 2.66
C ILE A 69 0.30 3.24 1.82
N ALA A 70 1.06 4.32 1.71
CA ALA A 70 0.62 5.50 0.98
C ALA A 70 1.41 5.63 -0.32
N VAL A 71 0.70 5.71 -1.43
CA VAL A 71 1.28 5.97 -2.75
C VAL A 71 1.01 7.43 -3.05
N ILE A 72 2.06 8.21 -3.19
CA ILE A 72 1.95 9.65 -3.29
C ILE A 72 2.44 10.11 -4.66
N ASN A 73 1.68 11.00 -5.27
CA ASN A 73 2.10 11.61 -6.53
C ASN A 73 3.02 12.78 -6.23
N TYR A 74 4.32 12.52 -6.30
CA TYR A 74 5.30 13.58 -6.15
C TYR A 74 5.35 14.40 -7.43
N PRO A 75 5.49 15.73 -7.32
CA PRO A 75 5.49 16.57 -8.53
C PRO A 75 6.52 16.16 -9.58
N LYS A 76 7.67 15.64 -9.12
CA LYS A 76 8.71 15.22 -10.05
C LYS A 76 8.32 14.02 -10.90
N LEU A 77 7.39 13.21 -10.43
CA LEU A 77 6.96 12.01 -11.15
C LEU A 77 5.89 12.31 -12.17
N ASP A 78 5.13 13.35 -11.92
CA ASP A 78 4.07 13.80 -12.84
C ASP A 78 3.16 12.66 -13.28
N LEU A 79 2.67 11.91 -12.31
CA LEU A 79 1.80 10.77 -12.59
C LEU A 79 0.34 11.21 -12.63
N CYS A 80 -0.43 10.59 -13.50
CA CYS A 80 -1.87 10.78 -13.53
C CYS A 80 -2.51 10.01 -12.37
N ILE A 81 -3.70 10.47 -11.97
CA ILE A 81 -4.45 9.78 -10.92
C ILE A 81 -4.69 8.33 -11.31
N GLU A 82 -5.00 8.10 -12.59
CA GLU A 82 -5.23 6.74 -13.09
C GLU A 82 -4.00 5.87 -12.94
N GLU A 83 -2.82 6.43 -13.16
CA GLU A 83 -1.57 5.68 -13.00
C GLU A 83 -1.35 5.30 -11.54
N ILE A 84 -1.63 6.21 -10.63
CA ILE A 84 -1.48 5.96 -9.21
C ILE A 84 -2.48 4.91 -8.74
N GLU A 85 -3.72 5.02 -9.20
CA GLU A 85 -4.75 4.06 -8.85
C GLU A 85 -4.42 2.67 -9.38
N TYR A 86 -3.92 2.60 -10.61
CA TYR A 86 -3.53 1.32 -11.20
C TYR A 86 -2.38 0.69 -10.40
N PHE A 87 -1.36 1.48 -10.08
CA PHE A 87 -0.24 1.00 -9.27
C PHE A 87 -0.74 0.49 -7.91
N CYS A 88 -1.63 1.24 -7.28
CA CYS A 88 -2.21 0.87 -6.00
C CYS A 88 -2.96 -0.47 -6.09
N GLU A 89 -3.76 -0.64 -7.15
CA GLU A 89 -4.50 -1.89 -7.34
C GLU A 89 -3.56 -3.07 -7.51
N GLN A 90 -2.55 -2.89 -8.34
CA GLN A 90 -1.59 -3.97 -8.59
C GLN A 90 -0.79 -4.32 -7.35
N LEU A 91 -0.38 -3.31 -6.59
CA LEU A 91 0.33 -3.55 -5.34
C LEU A 91 -0.58 -4.24 -4.33
N THR A 92 -1.83 -3.82 -4.25
CA THR A 92 -2.79 -4.44 -3.33
C THR A 92 -2.97 -5.92 -3.65
N GLU A 93 -3.12 -6.26 -4.93
CA GLU A 93 -3.27 -7.66 -5.32
C GLU A 93 -2.01 -8.46 -5.01
N HIS A 94 -0.85 -7.88 -5.28
CA HIS A 94 0.41 -8.54 -5.00
C HIS A 94 0.56 -8.85 -3.51
N LEU A 95 0.28 -7.85 -2.66
CA LEU A 95 0.42 -8.03 -1.23
C LEU A 95 -0.64 -8.96 -0.65
N THR A 96 -1.87 -8.86 -1.16
CA THR A 96 -2.94 -9.76 -0.73
C THR A 96 -2.54 -11.21 -0.97
N ASP A 97 -1.98 -11.48 -2.15
CA ASP A 97 -1.57 -12.82 -2.51
C ASP A 97 -0.35 -13.27 -1.69
N ARG A 98 0.67 -12.43 -1.59
CA ARG A 98 1.92 -12.81 -0.92
C ARG A 98 1.76 -12.93 0.58
N LEU A 99 0.95 -12.08 1.18
CA LEU A 99 0.77 -12.06 2.62
C LEU A 99 -0.48 -12.80 3.08
N ARG A 100 -1.21 -13.38 2.14
CA ARG A 100 -2.39 -14.19 2.42
C ARG A 100 -3.44 -13.40 3.20
N GLN A 101 -3.66 -12.17 2.78
CA GLN A 101 -4.69 -11.32 3.39
C GLN A 101 -6.04 -11.60 2.75
N LYS A 102 -7.10 -11.39 3.53
CA LYS A 102 -8.45 -11.37 2.99
C LYS A 102 -8.74 -10.00 2.42
N ARG A 103 -9.49 -9.97 1.33
CA ARG A 103 -9.88 -8.72 0.70
C ARG A 103 -11.07 -8.08 1.39
#